data_5f3584aaa2e8ba3f18529b15666a264c
#
_entry.id   5f3584aaa2e8ba3f18529b15666a264c
#
_cell.length_a   1.000
_cell.length_b   1.000
_cell.length_c   1.000
_cell.angle_alpha   90.00
_cell.angle_beta   90.00
_cell.angle_gamma   90.00
#
_symmetry.space_group_name_H-M   'P 1'
#
loop_
_entity.id
_entity.type
_entity.pdbx_description
1 polymer ?
#
loop_
_entity_poly.entity_id
_entity_poly.type
_entity_poly.pdbx_seq_one_letter_code
_entity_poly.pdbx_strand_id
1 'polypeptide(L)'
;MMFDSYLDFKPSSGFDKKYNMTLEENLFIAKRNVVDSIWKSAKLEGANVTFSDTYTIYENGIVSNVSVKDILTVIGLKHGWEYVLSEIGKPTTLETLCNIQARVARDQACTTGVLRTGKVGISGTSYIPEIPKRENVENQLDFILDNPNPTDKALNIMCWCMKSQLFFDGNKRTAMLVANKIMIENGCGVVSISVDDIQKFSKLLSDYYTNGNINEFKRYIYDNCIDGIVYEKDAAERRA
;
A
#
# COMPACT_ATOMS: atom_id res chain seq x y z
N MET A 1 -0.42 9.37 -28.42
CA MET A 1 0.57 9.54 -27.34
C MET A 1 0.07 8.79 -26.11
N MET A 2 0.06 7.46 -26.12
CA MET A 2 -0.61 6.64 -25.08
C MET A 2 0.33 5.60 -24.44
N PHE A 3 1.64 5.65 -24.73
CA PHE A 3 2.60 4.62 -24.32
C PHE A 3 3.69 5.08 -23.35
N ASP A 4 3.77 6.37 -22.99
CA ASP A 4 4.87 6.88 -22.16
C ASP A 4 4.66 6.70 -20.65
N SER A 5 3.42 6.42 -20.18
CA SER A 5 3.15 6.31 -18.74
C SER A 5 3.73 5.03 -18.07
N TYR A 6 4.12 4.03 -18.86
CA TYR A 6 4.75 2.80 -18.34
C TYR A 6 6.20 3.01 -17.93
N LEU A 7 6.90 3.95 -18.58
CA LEU A 7 8.34 4.18 -18.37
C LEU A 7 8.65 4.68 -16.94
N ASP A 8 7.67 5.27 -16.26
CA ASP A 8 7.83 5.74 -14.89
C ASP A 8 8.04 4.58 -13.90
N PHE A 9 7.56 3.37 -14.24
CA PHE A 9 7.60 2.18 -13.37
C PHE A 9 8.64 1.14 -13.78
N LYS A 10 9.54 1.48 -14.69
CA LYS A 10 10.65 0.60 -15.04
C LYS A 10 11.55 0.33 -13.83
N PRO A 11 12.26 -0.80 -13.80
CA PRO A 11 13.24 -1.10 -12.77
C PRO A 11 14.23 0.04 -12.57
N SER A 12 14.42 0.45 -11.32
CA SER A 12 15.33 1.53 -10.96
C SER A 12 16.34 1.08 -9.91
N SER A 13 17.55 1.60 -9.98
CA SER A 13 18.62 1.31 -9.03
C SER A 13 18.42 2.05 -7.69
N GLY A 14 19.05 1.54 -6.65
CA GLY A 14 19.09 2.18 -5.32
C GLY A 14 17.86 1.90 -4.46
N PHE A 15 17.08 0.87 -4.78
CA PHE A 15 15.96 0.37 -3.97
C PHE A 15 16.17 -1.11 -3.60
N ASP A 16 17.39 -1.45 -3.25
CA ASP A 16 17.74 -2.82 -2.86
C ASP A 16 17.05 -3.23 -1.56
N LYS A 17 17.06 -4.51 -1.25
CA LYS A 17 16.46 -5.01 0.00
C LYS A 17 17.12 -4.34 1.21
N LYS A 18 16.33 -3.66 2.04
CA LYS A 18 16.80 -3.14 3.33
C LYS A 18 16.95 -4.24 4.38
N TYR A 19 16.18 -5.31 4.26
CA TYR A 19 16.16 -6.45 5.16
C TYR A 19 16.29 -7.73 4.35
N ASN A 20 16.93 -8.73 4.93
CA ASN A 20 17.10 -10.04 4.31
C ASN A 20 16.50 -11.11 5.22
N MET A 21 15.18 -10.98 5.43
CA MET A 21 14.43 -11.89 6.28
C MET A 21 13.99 -13.14 5.51
N THR A 22 13.85 -14.24 6.22
CA THR A 22 13.11 -15.39 5.70
C THR A 22 11.62 -15.03 5.57
N LEU A 23 10.88 -15.83 4.80
CA LEU A 23 9.42 -15.66 4.70
C LEU A 23 8.76 -15.76 6.08
N GLU A 24 9.20 -16.72 6.91
CA GLU A 24 8.65 -16.94 8.24
C GLU A 24 8.88 -15.73 9.17
N GLU A 25 10.08 -15.18 9.18
CA GLU A 25 10.41 -13.98 9.94
C GLU A 25 9.61 -12.76 9.48
N ASN A 26 9.45 -12.58 8.19
CA ASN A 26 8.67 -11.46 7.66
C ASN A 26 7.17 -11.61 7.97
N LEU A 27 6.64 -12.83 7.87
CA LEU A 27 5.26 -13.13 8.31
C LEU A 27 5.07 -12.90 9.80
N PHE A 28 6.05 -13.28 10.64
CA PHE A 28 6.00 -13.03 12.07
C PHE A 28 5.90 -11.54 12.37
N ILE A 29 6.77 -10.72 11.77
CA ILE A 29 6.74 -9.25 11.95
C ILE A 29 5.42 -8.65 11.46
N ALA A 30 4.95 -9.06 10.28
CA ALA A 30 3.70 -8.56 9.73
C ALA A 30 2.51 -8.87 10.65
N LYS A 31 2.41 -10.10 11.17
CA LYS A 31 1.35 -10.51 12.09
C LYS A 31 1.46 -9.84 13.45
N ARG A 32 2.68 -9.73 14.00
CA ARG A 32 2.93 -9.07 15.29
C ARG A 32 2.50 -7.62 15.27
N ASN A 33 2.77 -6.92 14.19
CA ASN A 33 2.54 -5.47 14.06
C ASN A 33 1.26 -5.14 13.28
N VAL A 34 0.38 -6.12 13.02
CA VAL A 34 -0.81 -5.93 12.16
C VAL A 34 -1.74 -4.83 12.68
N VAL A 35 -1.98 -4.75 13.99
CA VAL A 35 -2.84 -3.73 14.58
C VAL A 35 -2.24 -2.33 14.44
N ASP A 36 -0.93 -2.20 14.63
CA ASP A 36 -0.20 -0.94 14.42
C ASP A 36 -0.28 -0.49 12.95
N SER A 37 -0.08 -1.42 12.02
CA SER A 37 -0.21 -1.16 10.58
C SER A 37 -1.62 -0.74 10.17
N ILE A 38 -2.65 -1.35 10.78
CA ILE A 38 -4.05 -0.97 10.57
C ILE A 38 -4.30 0.43 11.12
N TRP A 39 -3.86 0.71 12.35
CA TRP A 39 -4.02 2.03 12.97
C TRP A 39 -3.37 3.13 12.14
N LYS A 40 -2.11 2.97 11.75
CA LYS A 40 -1.39 3.92 10.91
C LYS A 40 -2.09 4.13 9.56
N SER A 41 -2.54 3.06 8.92
CA SER A 41 -3.28 3.14 7.65
C SER A 41 -4.63 3.84 7.82
N ALA A 42 -5.36 3.59 8.91
CA ALA A 42 -6.62 4.29 9.23
C ALA A 42 -6.38 5.79 9.47
N LYS A 43 -5.32 6.14 10.21
CA LYS A 43 -4.90 7.53 10.41
C LYS A 43 -4.55 8.23 9.10
N LEU A 44 -3.88 7.54 8.18
CA LEU A 44 -3.55 8.07 6.84
C LEU A 44 -4.81 8.33 5.99
N GLU A 45 -5.91 7.61 6.24
CA GLU A 45 -7.24 7.86 5.63
C GLU A 45 -8.04 8.95 6.38
N GLY A 46 -7.47 9.54 7.43
CA GLY A 46 -8.11 10.59 8.23
C GLY A 46 -9.07 10.07 9.30
N ALA A 47 -9.06 8.77 9.60
CA ALA A 47 -9.90 8.22 10.67
C ALA A 47 -9.49 8.78 12.04
N ASN A 48 -10.48 9.15 12.83
CA ASN A 48 -10.28 9.63 14.19
C ASN A 48 -10.35 8.47 15.18
N VAL A 49 -9.33 7.61 15.16
CA VAL A 49 -9.18 6.46 16.06
C VAL A 49 -7.83 6.52 16.76
N THR A 50 -7.79 6.09 18.02
CA THR A 50 -6.54 5.82 18.75
C THR A 50 -6.03 4.41 18.44
N PHE A 51 -4.79 4.11 18.83
CA PHE A 51 -4.29 2.74 18.79
C PHE A 51 -5.17 1.79 19.64
N SER A 52 -5.59 2.24 20.83
CA SER A 52 -6.46 1.46 21.72
C SER A 52 -7.82 1.17 21.10
N ASP A 53 -8.44 2.16 20.43
CA ASP A 53 -9.70 1.95 19.70
C ASP A 53 -9.51 0.93 18.59
N THR A 54 -8.42 1.06 17.84
CA THR A 54 -8.09 0.14 16.74
C THR A 54 -7.90 -1.28 17.24
N TYR A 55 -7.18 -1.46 18.35
CA TYR A 55 -7.01 -2.76 18.99
C TYR A 55 -8.35 -3.35 19.45
N THR A 56 -9.19 -2.54 20.09
CA THR A 56 -10.51 -2.97 20.54
C THR A 56 -11.40 -3.41 19.37
N ILE A 57 -11.43 -2.64 18.29
CA ILE A 57 -12.19 -2.99 17.07
C ILE A 57 -11.60 -4.28 16.43
N TYR A 58 -10.27 -4.38 16.38
CA TYR A 58 -9.60 -5.57 15.84
C TYR A 58 -9.99 -6.84 16.59
N GLU A 59 -10.12 -6.78 17.92
CA GLU A 59 -10.57 -7.88 18.77
C GLU A 59 -12.11 -8.04 18.81
N ASN A 60 -12.84 -7.36 17.91
CA ASN A 60 -14.31 -7.35 17.83
C ASN A 60 -15.00 -6.78 19.09
N GLY A 61 -14.30 -5.93 19.83
CA GLY A 61 -14.85 -5.20 20.98
C GLY A 61 -15.67 -3.98 20.54
N ILE A 62 -16.29 -3.34 21.53
CA ILE A 62 -17.10 -2.14 21.35
C ILE A 62 -16.29 -0.91 21.74
N VAL A 63 -16.30 0.09 20.89
CA VAL A 63 -15.68 1.40 21.15
C VAL A 63 -16.76 2.47 21.29
N SER A 64 -16.50 3.50 22.10
CA SER A 64 -17.34 4.68 22.23
C SER A 64 -16.67 5.89 21.59
N ASN A 65 -17.48 6.84 21.12
CA ASN A 65 -17.01 8.09 20.51
C ASN A 65 -16.18 7.95 19.22
N VAL A 66 -16.28 6.82 18.54
CA VAL A 66 -15.70 6.57 17.21
C VAL A 66 -16.83 6.54 16.19
N SER A 67 -16.67 7.24 15.06
CA SER A 67 -17.68 7.25 14.01
C SER A 67 -17.81 5.86 13.34
N VAL A 68 -19.02 5.54 12.86
CA VAL A 68 -19.25 4.28 12.11
C VAL A 68 -18.32 4.18 10.91
N LYS A 69 -18.07 5.29 10.21
CA LYS A 69 -17.13 5.34 9.08
C LYS A 69 -15.72 4.93 9.49
N ASP A 70 -15.23 5.41 10.62
CA ASP A 70 -13.88 5.10 11.10
C ASP A 70 -13.79 3.64 11.57
N ILE A 71 -14.84 3.12 12.22
CA ILE A 71 -14.93 1.69 12.58
C ILE A 71 -14.89 0.82 11.31
N LEU A 72 -15.67 1.15 10.29
CA LEU A 72 -15.67 0.43 9.00
C LEU A 72 -14.31 0.50 8.30
N THR A 73 -13.58 1.62 8.43
CA THR A 73 -12.22 1.74 7.90
C THR A 73 -11.26 0.76 8.56
N VAL A 74 -11.31 0.65 9.90
CA VAL A 74 -10.47 -0.31 10.65
C VAL A 74 -10.83 -1.76 10.31
N ILE A 75 -12.13 -2.09 10.29
CA ILE A 75 -12.62 -3.44 9.94
C ILE A 75 -12.21 -3.82 8.51
N GLY A 76 -12.37 -2.89 7.57
CA GLY A 76 -11.96 -3.10 6.18
C GLY A 76 -10.45 -3.38 6.05
N LEU A 77 -9.62 -2.63 6.77
CA LEU A 77 -8.17 -2.86 6.81
C LEU A 77 -7.82 -4.21 7.46
N LYS A 78 -8.51 -4.60 8.55
CA LYS A 78 -8.37 -5.94 9.15
C LYS A 78 -8.62 -7.04 8.12
N HIS A 79 -9.76 -7.01 7.44
CA HIS A 79 -10.10 -8.01 6.42
C HIS A 79 -9.14 -7.95 5.21
N GLY A 80 -8.63 -6.76 4.86
CA GLY A 80 -7.61 -6.62 3.84
C GLY A 80 -6.29 -7.31 4.21
N TRP A 81 -5.82 -7.14 5.45
CA TRP A 81 -4.63 -7.81 5.97
C TRP A 81 -4.82 -9.33 6.07
N GLU A 82 -5.96 -9.79 6.59
CA GLU A 82 -6.29 -11.23 6.65
C GLU A 82 -6.22 -11.86 5.26
N TYR A 83 -6.79 -11.19 4.25
CA TYR A 83 -6.73 -11.66 2.87
C TYR A 83 -5.29 -11.68 2.35
N VAL A 84 -4.55 -10.60 2.47
CA VAL A 84 -3.15 -10.54 2.00
C VAL A 84 -2.31 -11.65 2.60
N LEU A 85 -2.42 -11.88 3.92
CA LEU A 85 -1.68 -12.95 4.59
C LEU A 85 -2.09 -14.35 4.13
N SER A 86 -3.35 -14.55 3.71
CA SER A 86 -3.83 -15.82 3.14
C SER A 86 -3.40 -16.05 1.68
N GLU A 87 -3.01 -14.97 0.98
CA GLU A 87 -2.60 -15.01 -0.42
C GLU A 87 -1.07 -15.05 -0.60
N ILE A 88 -0.31 -15.13 0.50
CA ILE A 88 1.15 -15.25 0.44
C ILE A 88 1.56 -16.51 -0.32
N GLY A 89 2.48 -16.36 -1.27
CA GLY A 89 2.94 -17.43 -2.17
C GLY A 89 2.08 -17.65 -3.41
N LYS A 90 0.93 -16.95 -3.55
CA LYS A 90 0.13 -16.99 -4.78
C LYS A 90 0.47 -15.80 -5.69
N PRO A 91 0.28 -15.92 -7.01
CA PRO A 91 0.53 -14.83 -7.94
C PRO A 91 -0.26 -13.57 -7.58
N THR A 92 0.38 -12.41 -7.72
CA THR A 92 -0.29 -11.11 -7.62
C THR A 92 -0.88 -10.77 -8.99
N THR A 93 -2.18 -10.57 -9.07
CA THR A 93 -2.93 -10.31 -10.31
C THR A 93 -3.88 -9.13 -10.12
N LEU A 94 -4.51 -8.65 -11.18
CA LEU A 94 -5.57 -7.65 -11.07
C LEU A 94 -6.71 -8.13 -10.14
N GLU A 95 -7.01 -9.43 -10.15
CA GLU A 95 -8.02 -9.99 -9.25
C GLU A 95 -7.59 -9.89 -7.78
N THR A 96 -6.30 -10.06 -7.49
CA THR A 96 -5.73 -9.81 -6.15
C THR A 96 -6.02 -8.38 -5.70
N LEU A 97 -5.76 -7.38 -6.55
CA LEU A 97 -6.03 -5.98 -6.25
C LEU A 97 -7.54 -5.72 -6.03
N CYS A 98 -8.39 -6.27 -6.89
CA CYS A 98 -9.84 -6.19 -6.77
C CYS A 98 -10.34 -6.82 -5.46
N ASN A 99 -9.80 -7.96 -5.07
CA ASN A 99 -10.16 -8.66 -3.84
C ASN A 99 -9.70 -7.92 -2.57
N ILE A 100 -8.54 -7.27 -2.60
CA ILE A 100 -8.08 -6.38 -1.52
C ILE A 100 -9.03 -5.19 -1.41
N GLN A 101 -9.31 -4.52 -2.54
CA GLN A 101 -10.17 -3.34 -2.57
C GLN A 101 -11.60 -3.66 -2.08
N ALA A 102 -12.16 -4.79 -2.48
CA ALA A 102 -13.48 -5.22 -2.03
C ALA A 102 -13.60 -5.34 -0.50
N ARG A 103 -12.48 -5.60 0.19
CA ARG A 103 -12.42 -5.70 1.65
C ARG A 103 -12.21 -4.33 2.29
N VAL A 104 -11.21 -3.57 1.80
CA VAL A 104 -10.84 -2.30 2.43
C VAL A 104 -11.84 -1.17 2.16
N ALA A 105 -12.67 -1.28 1.14
CA ALA A 105 -13.70 -0.30 0.79
C ALA A 105 -15.13 -0.83 0.99
N ARG A 106 -15.29 -1.98 1.62
CA ARG A 106 -16.61 -2.55 1.92
C ARG A 106 -17.43 -1.53 2.70
N ASP A 107 -18.69 -1.39 2.32
CA ASP A 107 -19.66 -0.48 2.93
C ASP A 107 -19.27 1.02 2.89
N GLN A 108 -18.21 1.39 2.15
CA GLN A 108 -17.74 2.77 1.97
C GLN A 108 -17.78 3.25 0.52
N ALA A 109 -17.62 2.36 -0.45
CA ALA A 109 -17.65 2.68 -1.87
C ALA A 109 -18.96 2.26 -2.51
N CYS A 110 -19.38 2.98 -3.56
CA CYS A 110 -20.58 2.65 -4.34
C CYS A 110 -20.46 1.32 -5.10
N THR A 111 -19.22 0.94 -5.47
CA THR A 111 -18.88 -0.38 -6.03
C THR A 111 -17.57 -0.85 -5.46
N THR A 112 -17.44 -2.15 -5.24
CA THR A 112 -16.24 -2.77 -4.69
C THR A 112 -15.80 -3.96 -5.53
N GLY A 113 -14.49 -4.23 -5.57
CA GLY A 113 -13.91 -5.38 -6.27
C GLY A 113 -13.90 -5.27 -7.80
N VAL A 114 -14.23 -4.10 -8.35
CA VAL A 114 -14.28 -3.86 -9.79
C VAL A 114 -13.63 -2.53 -10.14
N LEU A 115 -13.00 -2.44 -11.31
CA LEU A 115 -12.45 -1.18 -11.82
C LEU A 115 -13.57 -0.14 -11.95
N ARG A 116 -13.28 1.12 -11.59
CA ARG A 116 -14.23 2.21 -11.78
C ARG A 116 -14.53 2.46 -13.26
N THR A 117 -15.75 2.87 -13.52
CA THR A 117 -16.23 3.20 -14.87
C THR A 117 -16.43 4.70 -15.08
N GLY A 118 -16.26 5.50 -14.01
CA GLY A 118 -16.44 6.94 -14.01
C GLY A 118 -15.16 7.71 -13.72
N LYS A 119 -15.18 9.02 -13.98
CA LYS A 119 -14.11 9.94 -13.60
C LYS A 119 -14.10 10.14 -12.08
N VAL A 120 -12.92 10.34 -11.53
CA VAL A 120 -12.70 10.73 -10.13
C VAL A 120 -11.73 11.90 -10.09
N GLY A 121 -11.87 12.76 -9.09
CA GLY A 121 -10.90 13.79 -8.75
C GLY A 121 -10.14 13.38 -7.49
N ILE A 122 -8.94 13.90 -7.31
CA ILE A 122 -8.15 13.72 -6.09
C ILE A 122 -8.12 15.06 -5.37
N SER A 123 -8.63 15.10 -4.14
CA SER A 123 -8.66 16.32 -3.33
C SER A 123 -7.27 16.94 -3.20
N GLY A 124 -7.17 18.27 -3.37
CA GLY A 124 -5.92 19.00 -3.24
C GLY A 124 -5.02 18.98 -4.49
N THR A 125 -5.47 18.38 -5.61
CA THR A 125 -4.71 18.39 -6.86
C THR A 125 -5.62 18.69 -8.07
N SER A 126 -5.03 19.13 -9.17
CA SER A 126 -5.71 19.24 -10.47
C SER A 126 -5.60 17.95 -11.31
N TYR A 127 -4.90 16.93 -10.81
CA TYR A 127 -4.70 15.68 -11.53
C TYR A 127 -6.02 14.90 -11.63
N ILE A 128 -6.38 14.52 -12.83
CA ILE A 128 -7.55 13.68 -13.13
C ILE A 128 -7.06 12.38 -13.76
N PRO A 129 -7.10 11.26 -13.03
CA PRO A 129 -6.67 9.97 -13.57
C PRO A 129 -7.62 9.48 -14.66
N GLU A 130 -7.07 8.87 -15.70
CA GLU A 130 -7.85 8.24 -16.77
C GLU A 130 -8.76 7.14 -16.23
N ILE A 131 -9.91 6.92 -16.89
CA ILE A 131 -10.79 5.79 -16.58
C ILE A 131 -10.04 4.50 -16.92
N PRO A 132 -9.84 3.58 -15.96
CA PRO A 132 -9.05 2.38 -16.18
C PRO A 132 -9.73 1.44 -17.18
N LYS A 133 -8.96 0.96 -18.15
CA LYS A 133 -9.37 -0.11 -19.07
C LYS A 133 -8.67 -1.39 -18.66
N ARG A 134 -9.41 -2.49 -18.50
CA ARG A 134 -8.88 -3.77 -17.97
C ARG A 134 -7.59 -4.19 -18.65
N GLU A 135 -7.56 -4.24 -19.97
CA GLU A 135 -6.40 -4.65 -20.75
C GLU A 135 -5.16 -3.78 -20.44
N ASN A 136 -5.34 -2.45 -20.38
CA ASN A 136 -4.23 -1.53 -20.05
C ASN A 136 -3.74 -1.74 -18.62
N VAL A 137 -4.66 -1.97 -17.69
CA VAL A 137 -4.33 -2.20 -16.28
C VAL A 137 -3.56 -3.50 -16.11
N GLU A 138 -4.00 -4.58 -16.76
CA GLU A 138 -3.32 -5.88 -16.74
C GLU A 138 -1.91 -5.78 -17.34
N ASN A 139 -1.75 -5.15 -18.51
CA ASN A 139 -0.44 -4.93 -19.14
C ASN A 139 0.51 -4.10 -18.26
N GLN A 140 0.00 -3.05 -17.59
CA GLN A 140 0.80 -2.23 -16.68
C GLN A 140 1.22 -3.01 -15.44
N LEU A 141 0.29 -3.77 -14.87
CA LEU A 141 0.54 -4.61 -13.72
C LEU A 141 1.61 -5.65 -14.03
N ASP A 142 1.49 -6.37 -15.15
CA ASP A 142 2.45 -7.37 -15.59
C ASP A 142 3.85 -6.75 -15.78
N PHE A 143 3.93 -5.58 -16.41
CA PHE A 143 5.18 -4.84 -16.56
C PHE A 143 5.84 -4.51 -15.21
N ILE A 144 5.06 -4.06 -14.21
CA ILE A 144 5.58 -3.75 -12.88
C ILE A 144 6.03 -5.04 -12.17
N LEU A 145 5.25 -6.12 -12.31
CA LEU A 145 5.54 -7.40 -11.67
C LEU A 145 6.73 -8.15 -12.28
N ASP A 146 7.13 -7.83 -13.51
CA ASP A 146 8.32 -8.37 -14.15
C ASP A 146 9.65 -7.78 -13.60
N ASN A 147 9.57 -6.74 -12.78
CA ASN A 147 10.75 -6.17 -12.12
C ASN A 147 11.44 -7.19 -11.21
N PRO A 148 12.73 -7.52 -11.44
CA PRO A 148 13.45 -8.53 -10.66
C PRO A 148 13.74 -8.09 -9.22
N ASN A 149 13.80 -6.77 -8.95
CA ASN A 149 14.03 -6.26 -7.59
C ASN A 149 12.70 -6.18 -6.82
N PRO A 150 12.50 -7.01 -5.79
CA PRO A 150 11.22 -7.09 -5.10
C PRO A 150 10.85 -5.82 -4.31
N THR A 151 11.83 -5.11 -3.77
CA THR A 151 11.57 -3.83 -3.07
C THR A 151 11.13 -2.76 -4.06
N ASP A 152 11.87 -2.62 -5.17
CA ASP A 152 11.53 -1.67 -6.23
C ASP A 152 10.17 -2.00 -6.85
N LYS A 153 9.88 -3.28 -7.09
CA LYS A 153 8.59 -3.80 -7.54
C LYS A 153 7.44 -3.39 -6.61
N ALA A 154 7.59 -3.61 -5.31
CA ALA A 154 6.59 -3.28 -4.30
C ALA A 154 6.33 -1.77 -4.22
N LEU A 155 7.37 -0.96 -4.30
CA LEU A 155 7.25 0.49 -4.32
C LEU A 155 6.61 1.00 -5.62
N ASN A 156 6.96 0.40 -6.75
CA ASN A 156 6.36 0.73 -8.04
C ASN A 156 4.86 0.43 -8.07
N ILE A 157 4.44 -0.75 -7.62
CA ILE A 157 3.01 -1.10 -7.59
C ILE A 157 2.23 -0.20 -6.64
N MET A 158 2.81 0.18 -5.50
CA MET A 158 2.21 1.11 -4.55
C MET A 158 1.98 2.48 -5.18
N CYS A 159 3.02 3.06 -5.79
CA CYS A 159 2.94 4.36 -6.46
C CYS A 159 1.96 4.33 -7.65
N TRP A 160 2.01 3.28 -8.45
CA TRP A 160 1.12 3.09 -9.58
C TRP A 160 -0.36 3.00 -9.17
N CYS A 161 -0.70 2.16 -8.18
CA CYS A 161 -2.07 2.05 -7.68
C CYS A 161 -2.58 3.39 -7.14
N MET A 162 -1.75 4.12 -6.39
CA MET A 162 -2.12 5.42 -5.84
C MET A 162 -2.40 6.44 -6.95
N LYS A 163 -1.58 6.49 -8.00
CA LYS A 163 -1.76 7.45 -9.10
C LYS A 163 -2.87 7.06 -10.06
N SER A 164 -2.99 5.79 -10.40
CA SER A 164 -3.98 5.31 -11.37
C SER A 164 -5.42 5.40 -10.86
N GLN A 165 -5.62 5.42 -9.54
CA GLN A 165 -6.95 5.48 -8.93
C GLN A 165 -7.90 4.47 -9.59
N LEU A 166 -7.53 3.19 -9.53
CA LEU A 166 -8.23 2.11 -10.25
C LEU A 166 -9.69 1.94 -9.81
N PHE A 167 -10.02 2.38 -8.60
CA PHE A 167 -11.30 2.20 -7.95
C PHE A 167 -11.92 3.53 -7.54
N PHE A 168 -13.21 3.55 -7.23
CA PHE A 168 -13.88 4.75 -6.73
C PHE A 168 -13.42 5.14 -5.32
N ASP A 169 -13.02 4.17 -4.48
CA ASP A 169 -12.46 4.39 -3.14
C ASP A 169 -11.50 3.25 -2.76
N GLY A 170 -10.72 3.43 -1.69
CA GLY A 170 -9.81 2.43 -1.15
C GLY A 170 -8.48 2.29 -1.91
N ASN A 171 -8.16 3.18 -2.84
CA ASN A 171 -6.94 3.08 -3.67
C ASN A 171 -5.65 3.10 -2.85
N LYS A 172 -5.48 4.01 -1.88
CA LYS A 172 -4.29 4.04 -1.01
C LYS A 172 -4.17 2.78 -0.15
N ARG A 173 -5.28 2.36 0.45
CA ARG A 173 -5.34 1.13 1.28
C ARG A 173 -4.96 -0.11 0.47
N THR A 174 -5.53 -0.24 -0.72
CA THR A 174 -5.19 -1.33 -1.66
C THR A 174 -3.72 -1.29 -2.06
N ALA A 175 -3.20 -0.11 -2.42
CA ALA A 175 -1.80 0.09 -2.81
C ALA A 175 -0.81 -0.35 -1.73
N MET A 176 -1.06 0.03 -0.47
CA MET A 176 -0.22 -0.36 0.65
C MET A 176 -0.27 -1.86 0.92
N LEU A 177 -1.45 -2.47 0.84
CA LEU A 177 -1.63 -3.89 1.11
C LEU A 177 -1.02 -4.78 0.02
N VAL A 178 -1.15 -4.43 -1.26
CA VAL A 178 -0.51 -5.20 -2.33
C VAL A 178 1.00 -5.05 -2.32
N ALA A 179 1.52 -3.87 -1.98
CA ALA A 179 2.96 -3.68 -1.77
C ALA A 179 3.47 -4.55 -0.62
N ASN A 180 2.75 -4.60 0.50
CA ASN A 180 3.09 -5.44 1.64
C ASN A 180 3.06 -6.93 1.31
N LYS A 181 2.13 -7.38 0.46
CA LYS A 181 2.16 -8.76 -0.03
C LYS A 181 3.50 -9.10 -0.68
N ILE A 182 3.95 -8.26 -1.63
CA ILE A 182 5.22 -8.46 -2.35
C ILE A 182 6.42 -8.36 -1.40
N MET A 183 6.42 -7.40 -0.50
CA MET A 183 7.51 -7.23 0.49
C MET A 183 7.65 -8.45 1.39
N ILE A 184 6.54 -8.94 1.94
CA ILE A 184 6.52 -10.11 2.84
C ILE A 184 6.99 -11.37 2.11
N GLU A 185 6.50 -11.63 0.92
CA GLU A 185 6.88 -12.80 0.11
C GLU A 185 8.38 -12.88 -0.18
N ASN A 186 9.04 -11.74 -0.17
CA ASN A 186 10.46 -11.62 -0.53
C ASN A 186 11.38 -11.28 0.65
N GLY A 187 10.88 -11.29 1.88
CA GLY A 187 11.69 -10.99 3.07
C GLY A 187 12.21 -9.53 3.13
N CYS A 188 11.48 -8.61 2.49
CA CYS A 188 11.90 -7.21 2.32
C CYS A 188 11.42 -6.27 3.44
N GLY A 189 10.69 -6.76 4.43
CA GLY A 189 10.08 -5.95 5.48
C GLY A 189 8.60 -5.70 5.26
N VAL A 190 8.09 -4.68 5.94
CA VAL A 190 6.69 -4.24 5.89
C VAL A 190 6.65 -2.74 5.67
N VAL A 191 5.88 -2.27 4.69
CA VAL A 191 5.65 -0.84 4.45
C VAL A 191 4.59 -0.34 5.44
N SER A 192 4.96 0.66 6.23
CA SER A 192 4.09 1.30 7.22
C SER A 192 4.45 2.79 7.35
N ILE A 193 3.45 3.66 7.21
CA ILE A 193 3.65 5.12 7.29
C ILE A 193 3.41 5.57 8.73
N SER A 194 4.42 6.12 9.39
CA SER A 194 4.27 6.66 10.74
C SER A 194 3.20 7.75 10.78
N VAL A 195 2.44 7.80 11.89
CA VAL A 195 1.43 8.84 12.11
C VAL A 195 2.04 10.24 12.09
N ASP A 196 3.26 10.38 12.60
CA ASP A 196 4.00 11.64 12.63
C ASP A 196 4.40 12.11 11.22
N ASP A 197 4.50 11.17 10.27
CA ASP A 197 4.92 11.43 8.90
C ASP A 197 3.75 11.65 7.92
N ILE A 198 2.50 11.54 8.36
CA ILE A 198 1.31 11.64 7.48
C ILE A 198 1.30 12.93 6.67
N GLN A 199 1.66 14.06 7.26
CA GLN A 199 1.68 15.34 6.54
C GLN A 199 2.73 15.36 5.43
N LYS A 200 3.94 14.86 5.71
CA LYS A 200 5.04 14.77 4.75
C LYS A 200 4.70 13.79 3.63
N PHE A 201 4.19 12.61 3.98
CA PHE A 201 3.73 11.63 3.02
C PHE A 201 2.66 12.20 2.09
N SER A 202 1.63 12.86 2.65
CA SER A 202 0.51 13.43 1.88
C SER A 202 0.98 14.54 0.95
N LYS A 203 1.93 15.38 1.39
CA LYS A 203 2.53 16.40 0.55
C LYS A 203 3.27 15.77 -0.64
N LEU A 204 4.17 14.83 -0.40
CA LEU A 204 4.94 14.15 -1.45
C LEU A 204 4.05 13.38 -2.43
N LEU A 205 2.98 12.74 -1.92
CA LEU A 205 1.98 12.09 -2.76
C LEU A 205 1.24 13.10 -3.66
N SER A 206 0.85 14.26 -3.12
CA SER A 206 0.22 15.34 -3.89
C SER A 206 1.16 15.89 -4.96
N ASP A 207 2.43 16.11 -4.63
CA ASP A 207 3.46 16.52 -5.58
C ASP A 207 3.64 15.49 -6.70
N TYR A 208 3.67 14.18 -6.35
CA TYR A 208 3.72 13.09 -7.32
C TYR A 208 2.49 13.07 -8.25
N TYR A 209 1.28 13.31 -7.73
CA TYR A 209 0.09 13.42 -8.57
C TYR A 209 0.20 14.56 -9.58
N THR A 210 0.75 15.71 -9.16
CA THR A 210 0.79 16.93 -9.94
C THR A 210 1.90 16.94 -10.99
N ASN A 211 3.12 16.56 -10.61
CA ASN A 211 4.32 16.64 -11.46
C ASN A 211 4.75 15.31 -12.10
N GLY A 212 4.18 14.19 -11.65
CA GLY A 212 4.54 12.86 -12.14
C GLY A 212 5.87 12.31 -11.63
N ASN A 213 6.62 13.07 -10.81
CA ASN A 213 7.92 12.62 -10.32
C ASN A 213 7.78 11.54 -9.24
N ILE A 214 7.86 10.29 -9.67
CA ILE A 214 7.79 9.12 -8.77
C ILE A 214 9.02 9.03 -7.85
N ASN A 215 10.19 9.50 -8.29
CA ASN A 215 11.46 9.16 -7.62
C ASN A 215 11.54 9.74 -6.20
N GLU A 216 11.11 10.97 -5.99
CA GLU A 216 11.15 11.62 -4.69
C GLU A 216 10.19 10.93 -3.70
N PHE A 217 8.96 10.66 -4.13
CA PHE A 217 7.96 9.98 -3.32
C PHE A 217 8.38 8.56 -2.97
N LYS A 218 8.86 7.80 -3.96
CA LYS A 218 9.33 6.44 -3.82
C LYS A 218 10.57 6.36 -2.91
N ARG A 219 11.52 7.30 -3.07
CA ARG A 219 12.71 7.40 -2.21
C ARG A 219 12.32 7.65 -0.76
N TYR A 220 11.39 8.56 -0.53
CA TYR A 220 10.89 8.83 0.81
C TYR A 220 10.30 7.58 1.48
N ILE A 221 9.45 6.82 0.76
CA ILE A 221 8.88 5.58 1.28
C ILE A 221 9.99 4.57 1.59
N TYR A 222 10.93 4.40 0.67
CA TYR A 222 12.05 3.49 0.85
C TYR A 222 12.87 3.84 2.10
N ASP A 223 13.23 5.09 2.28
CA ASP A 223 14.12 5.51 3.37
C ASP A 223 13.44 5.47 4.74
N ASN A 224 12.14 5.80 4.82
CA ASN A 224 11.48 6.12 6.09
C ASN A 224 10.31 5.19 6.45
N CYS A 225 9.75 4.43 5.51
CA CYS A 225 8.48 3.73 5.72
C CYS A 225 8.57 2.20 5.61
N ILE A 226 9.76 1.62 5.68
CA ILE A 226 9.95 0.17 5.63
C ILE A 226 10.52 -0.31 6.96
N ASP A 227 9.77 -1.15 7.66
CA ASP A 227 10.12 -1.78 8.92
C ASP A 227 10.55 -3.24 8.72
N GLY A 228 11.50 -3.72 9.55
CA GLY A 228 11.97 -5.11 9.50
C GLY A 228 12.98 -5.42 10.60
N ILE A 229 13.48 -6.65 10.62
CA ILE A 229 14.50 -7.10 11.57
C ILE A 229 15.88 -6.83 10.97
N VAL A 230 16.74 -6.19 11.74
CA VAL A 230 18.17 -6.04 11.43
C VAL A 230 18.95 -6.99 12.33
N TYR A 231 19.69 -7.93 11.74
CA TYR A 231 20.63 -8.77 12.47
C TYR A 231 21.96 -8.04 12.68
N GLU A 232 22.63 -8.27 13.83
CA GLU A 232 23.90 -7.58 14.16
C GLU A 232 24.98 -7.78 13.08
N LYS A 233 25.01 -8.94 12.41
CA LYS A 233 25.94 -9.20 11.31
C LYS A 233 25.72 -8.28 10.10
N ASP A 234 24.47 -8.06 9.74
CA ASP A 234 24.11 -7.20 8.61
C ASP A 234 24.34 -5.72 8.94
N ALA A 235 24.25 -5.36 10.22
CA ALA A 235 24.53 -4.01 10.70
C ALA A 235 26.02 -3.65 10.63
N ALA A 236 26.91 -4.62 10.77
CA ALA A 236 28.35 -4.43 10.65
C ALA A 236 28.79 -4.22 9.19
N GLU A 237 28.20 -4.98 8.25
CA GLU A 237 28.48 -4.85 6.81
C GLU A 237 28.00 -3.53 6.20
N ARG A 238 26.94 -2.92 6.74
CA ARG A 238 26.43 -1.61 6.29
C ARG A 238 27.22 -0.42 6.81
N ARG A 239 28.13 -0.62 7.78
CA ARG A 239 28.98 0.43 8.36
C ARG A 239 30.41 0.40 7.81
N ALA A 240 30.74 -0.60 7.03
CA ALA A 240 32.02 -0.78 6.35
C ALA A 240 31.96 -0.28 4.89
#